data_8c525c39f707c0794567b62f356a735c
#
_entry.id   8c525c39f707c0794567b62f356a735c
#
_cell.length_a   1.000
_cell.length_b   1.000
_cell.length_c   1.000
_cell.angle_alpha   90.00
_cell.angle_beta   90.00
_cell.angle_gamma   90.00
#
_symmetry.space_group_name_H-M   'P 1'
#
loop_
_entity.id
_entity.type
_entity.pdbx_description
1 polymer ?
#
loop_
_entity_poly.entity_id
_entity_poly.type
_entity_poly.pdbx_seq_one_letter_code
_entity_poly.pdbx_strand_id
1 'polypeptide(L)'
;MGQFANTAQAEAWNGYEGAQWARNQERWDAVNDGFNQPLLDAAAVRESDTVLDIGCGVGRTTRLAARRAARGRALGLDISGPMLDRARASAVREGVENVAFVQGDAQVHPLDDGAFDAVISRYGMTFFTDPAAAFANLHRALRPDGRLAFICAAEAEANEWLAALASLHDILPLGGFGKAGSPGMFSLTDPGRIRDLVAAGGFDRLDVQRIEAAGRWGADAADAAAFLLDSGPGRHLLDQVTPPAQAAVRQALTAVLQRHEAADGVWLRSSSWLVTAVRGSSAHG
;
A
#
# COMPACT_ATOMS: atom_id res chain seq x y z
N MET A 1 5.82 8.53 -22.61
CA MET A 1 6.34 7.77 -21.46
C MET A 1 6.67 8.78 -20.38
N GLY A 2 6.00 8.76 -19.23
CA GLY A 2 6.32 9.61 -18.10
C GLY A 2 7.72 9.29 -17.59
N GLN A 3 8.47 10.30 -17.18
CA GLN A 3 9.78 10.11 -16.58
C GLN A 3 9.57 9.58 -15.14
N PHE A 4 10.01 8.36 -14.86
CA PHE A 4 10.03 7.81 -13.51
C PHE A 4 11.36 8.20 -12.87
N ALA A 5 11.32 8.89 -11.74
CA ALA A 5 12.50 9.13 -10.90
C ALA A 5 12.91 7.85 -10.16
N ASN A 6 11.92 7.03 -9.79
CA ASN A 6 12.10 5.77 -9.09
C ASN A 6 12.18 4.58 -10.08
N THR A 7 13.29 4.49 -10.82
CA THR A 7 13.46 3.50 -11.89
C THR A 7 13.43 2.06 -11.38
N ALA A 8 14.06 1.76 -10.24
CA ALA A 8 14.09 0.42 -9.68
C ALA A 8 12.68 -0.07 -9.27
N GLN A 9 11.87 0.79 -8.65
CA GLN A 9 10.47 0.46 -8.35
C GLN A 9 9.63 0.38 -9.63
N ALA A 10 9.90 1.23 -10.63
CA ALA A 10 9.22 1.15 -11.92
C ALA A 10 9.47 -0.20 -12.61
N GLU A 11 10.70 -0.72 -12.60
CA GLU A 11 11.03 -2.04 -13.13
C GLU A 11 10.32 -3.15 -12.37
N ALA A 12 10.38 -3.15 -11.03
CA ALA A 12 9.75 -4.18 -10.20
C ALA A 12 8.22 -4.23 -10.39
N TRP A 13 7.55 -3.05 -10.30
CA TRP A 13 6.09 -2.96 -10.39
C TRP A 13 5.53 -3.04 -11.82
N ASN A 14 6.33 -2.89 -12.86
CA ASN A 14 5.96 -3.21 -14.24
C ASN A 14 6.38 -4.63 -14.66
N GLY A 15 7.16 -5.32 -13.81
CA GLY A 15 7.58 -6.71 -13.95
C GLY A 15 6.70 -7.68 -13.15
N TYR A 16 7.39 -8.62 -12.48
CA TYR A 16 6.74 -9.71 -11.74
C TYR A 16 5.78 -9.22 -10.65
N GLU A 17 6.21 -8.24 -9.84
CA GLU A 17 5.44 -7.75 -8.70
C GLU A 17 4.07 -7.23 -9.12
N GLY A 18 4.02 -6.29 -10.06
CA GLY A 18 2.76 -5.74 -10.54
C GLY A 18 1.88 -6.77 -11.23
N ALA A 19 2.47 -7.71 -11.99
CA ALA A 19 1.74 -8.80 -12.61
C ALA A 19 1.15 -9.76 -11.57
N GLN A 20 1.89 -10.08 -10.50
CA GLN A 20 1.44 -10.93 -9.40
C GLN A 20 0.25 -10.29 -8.66
N TRP A 21 0.35 -9.00 -8.32
CA TRP A 21 -0.73 -8.26 -7.69
C TRP A 21 -1.98 -8.16 -8.58
N ALA A 22 -1.80 -7.89 -9.88
CA ALA A 22 -2.91 -7.82 -10.83
C ALA A 22 -3.65 -9.15 -10.98
N ARG A 23 -2.91 -10.29 -11.03
CA ARG A 23 -3.50 -11.63 -11.12
C ARG A 23 -4.24 -12.04 -9.84
N ASN A 24 -3.70 -11.66 -8.69
CA ASN A 24 -4.21 -12.05 -7.37
C ASN A 24 -5.02 -10.93 -6.70
N GLN A 25 -5.61 -10.01 -7.48
CA GLN A 25 -6.35 -8.85 -6.95
C GLN A 25 -7.30 -9.21 -5.81
N GLU A 26 -8.16 -10.21 -5.99
CA GLU A 26 -9.18 -10.58 -5.02
C GLU A 26 -8.57 -11.07 -3.69
N ARG A 27 -7.44 -11.76 -3.76
CA ARG A 27 -6.70 -12.20 -2.57
C ARG A 27 -6.07 -11.02 -1.85
N TRP A 28 -5.39 -10.13 -2.58
CA TRP A 28 -4.81 -8.91 -2.00
C TRP A 28 -5.88 -7.97 -1.44
N ASP A 29 -7.04 -7.88 -2.10
CA ASP A 29 -8.18 -7.13 -1.58
C ASP A 29 -8.66 -7.74 -0.25
N ALA A 30 -8.76 -9.07 -0.12
CA ALA A 30 -9.15 -9.75 1.11
C ALA A 30 -8.12 -9.57 2.25
N VAL A 31 -6.82 -9.62 1.93
CA VAL A 31 -5.74 -9.38 2.91
C VAL A 31 -5.82 -7.96 3.48
N ASN A 32 -6.15 -6.98 2.66
CA ASN A 32 -6.07 -5.56 3.03
C ASN A 32 -7.43 -4.91 3.33
N ASP A 33 -8.54 -5.65 3.29
CA ASP A 33 -9.88 -5.06 3.36
C ASP A 33 -10.13 -4.29 4.66
N GLY A 34 -9.65 -4.81 5.79
CA GLY A 34 -9.83 -4.19 7.10
C GLY A 34 -9.19 -2.80 7.25
N PHE A 35 -8.29 -2.42 6.34
CA PHE A 35 -7.66 -1.09 6.33
C PHE A 35 -8.39 -0.05 5.47
N ASN A 36 -9.34 -0.48 4.61
CA ASN A 36 -9.99 0.44 3.67
C ASN A 36 -10.90 1.45 4.38
N GLN A 37 -11.76 0.97 5.29
CA GLN A 37 -12.70 1.83 5.99
C GLN A 37 -11.99 2.84 6.90
N PRO A 38 -11.02 2.43 7.77
CA PRO A 38 -10.24 3.37 8.57
C PRO A 38 -9.55 4.46 7.75
N LEU A 39 -8.95 4.11 6.59
CA LEU A 39 -8.30 5.08 5.71
C LEU A 39 -9.28 6.13 5.19
N LEU A 40 -10.42 5.69 4.66
CA LEU A 40 -11.41 6.58 4.05
C LEU A 40 -12.15 7.44 5.08
N ASP A 41 -12.33 6.93 6.30
CA ASP A 41 -12.90 7.70 7.41
C ASP A 41 -11.93 8.78 7.89
N ALA A 42 -10.66 8.43 8.03
CA ALA A 42 -9.59 9.38 8.41
C ALA A 42 -9.40 10.48 7.35
N ALA A 43 -9.50 10.14 6.05
CA ALA A 43 -9.49 11.11 4.97
C ALA A 43 -10.74 12.00 4.95
N ALA A 44 -11.80 11.65 5.70
CA ALA A 44 -13.08 12.34 5.76
C ALA A 44 -13.61 12.68 4.35
N VAL A 45 -13.56 11.70 3.43
CA VAL A 45 -13.99 11.89 2.03
C VAL A 45 -15.46 12.28 1.99
N ARG A 46 -15.73 13.42 1.35
CA ARG A 46 -17.05 14.03 1.20
C ARG A 46 -17.62 13.75 -0.19
N GLU A 47 -18.91 13.86 -0.32
CA GLU A 47 -19.66 13.55 -1.54
C GLU A 47 -19.20 14.32 -2.78
N SER A 48 -18.73 15.57 -2.62
CA SER A 48 -18.28 16.44 -3.71
C SER A 48 -16.76 16.51 -3.88
N ASP A 49 -15.99 15.71 -3.13
CA ASP A 49 -14.53 15.78 -3.14
C ASP A 49 -13.92 15.30 -4.47
N THR A 50 -12.81 15.91 -4.85
CA THR A 50 -11.85 15.37 -5.81
C THR A 50 -10.73 14.69 -5.01
N VAL A 51 -10.64 13.37 -5.10
CA VAL A 51 -9.71 12.54 -4.32
C VAL A 51 -8.56 12.05 -5.20
N LEU A 52 -7.33 12.14 -4.71
CA LEU A 52 -6.15 11.54 -5.32
C LEU A 52 -5.70 10.33 -4.48
N ASP A 53 -5.58 9.18 -5.11
CA ASP A 53 -5.11 7.94 -4.48
C ASP A 53 -3.71 7.59 -5.00
N ILE A 54 -2.70 7.65 -4.13
CA ILE A 54 -1.28 7.47 -4.46
C ILE A 54 -0.84 6.04 -4.24
N GLY A 55 -0.19 5.45 -5.27
CA GLY A 55 0.12 4.03 -5.28
C GLY A 55 -1.16 3.20 -5.24
N CYS A 56 -2.11 3.58 -6.10
CA CYS A 56 -3.47 3.03 -6.07
C CYS A 56 -3.55 1.54 -6.46
N GLY A 57 -2.51 1.01 -7.08
CA GLY A 57 -2.40 -0.37 -7.50
C GLY A 57 -3.57 -0.81 -8.38
N VAL A 58 -4.25 -1.87 -7.96
CA VAL A 58 -5.46 -2.40 -8.64
C VAL A 58 -6.72 -1.57 -8.36
N GLY A 59 -6.58 -0.39 -7.77
CA GLY A 59 -7.61 0.65 -7.65
C GLY A 59 -8.73 0.37 -6.65
N ARG A 60 -8.55 -0.52 -5.66
CA ARG A 60 -9.61 -0.82 -4.68
C ARG A 60 -9.97 0.41 -3.86
N THR A 61 -9.00 1.08 -3.26
CA THR A 61 -9.19 2.31 -2.46
C THR A 61 -9.73 3.45 -3.31
N THR A 62 -9.25 3.59 -4.55
CA THR A 62 -9.73 4.61 -5.50
C THR A 62 -11.22 4.44 -5.81
N ARG A 63 -11.67 3.22 -6.12
CA ARG A 63 -13.08 2.93 -6.39
C ARG A 63 -13.97 3.15 -5.16
N LEU A 64 -13.48 2.81 -3.97
CA LEU A 64 -14.20 3.08 -2.72
C LEU A 64 -14.30 4.59 -2.44
N ALA A 65 -13.22 5.35 -2.68
CA ALA A 65 -13.22 6.80 -2.56
C ALA A 65 -14.19 7.45 -3.57
N ALA A 66 -14.21 6.97 -4.83
CA ALA A 66 -15.13 7.44 -5.85
C ALA A 66 -16.61 7.22 -5.46
N ARG A 67 -16.93 6.08 -4.84
CA ARG A 67 -18.31 5.83 -4.34
C ARG A 67 -18.70 6.77 -3.20
N ARG A 68 -17.76 7.15 -2.32
CA ARG A 68 -18.02 8.17 -1.28
C ARG A 68 -18.15 9.56 -1.89
N ALA A 69 -17.29 9.88 -2.86
CA ALA A 69 -17.34 11.14 -3.61
C ALA A 69 -18.34 11.05 -4.78
N ALA A 70 -19.59 10.70 -4.50
CA ALA A 70 -20.59 10.37 -5.54
C ALA A 70 -20.93 11.53 -6.46
N ARG A 71 -20.74 12.79 -6.04
CA ARG A 71 -20.86 14.01 -6.85
C ARG A 71 -19.51 14.62 -7.24
N GLY A 72 -18.42 14.01 -6.75
CA GLY A 72 -17.05 14.34 -7.05
C GLY A 72 -16.41 13.28 -7.95
N ARG A 73 -15.12 13.03 -7.73
CA ARG A 73 -14.37 12.05 -8.51
C ARG A 73 -13.14 11.55 -7.74
N ALA A 74 -12.60 10.41 -8.19
CA ALA A 74 -11.32 9.93 -7.70
C ALA A 74 -10.34 9.69 -8.84
N LEU A 75 -9.06 10.03 -8.62
CA LEU A 75 -7.94 9.77 -9.52
C LEU A 75 -6.96 8.83 -8.83
N GLY A 76 -6.71 7.66 -9.41
CA GLY A 76 -5.64 6.76 -8.98
C GLY A 76 -4.36 7.04 -9.76
N LEU A 77 -3.26 7.25 -9.05
CA LEU A 77 -1.92 7.39 -9.62
C LEU A 77 -1.05 6.23 -9.16
N ASP A 78 -0.46 5.50 -10.10
CA ASP A 78 0.44 4.37 -9.82
C ASP A 78 1.55 4.27 -10.87
N ILE A 79 2.69 3.71 -10.49
CA ILE A 79 3.81 3.46 -11.38
C ILE A 79 3.62 2.20 -12.24
N SER A 80 2.73 1.28 -11.83
CA SER A 80 2.50 -0.03 -12.42
C SER A 80 1.43 -0.02 -13.51
N GLY A 81 1.83 -0.16 -14.77
CA GLY A 81 0.90 -0.34 -15.88
C GLY A 81 -0.02 -1.56 -15.72
N PRO A 82 0.50 -2.78 -15.44
CA PRO A 82 -0.32 -3.98 -15.26
C PRO A 82 -1.38 -3.86 -14.18
N MET A 83 -1.06 -3.22 -13.04
CA MET A 83 -2.04 -3.00 -11.99
C MET A 83 -3.11 -1.98 -12.39
N LEU A 84 -2.73 -0.91 -13.08
CA LEU A 84 -3.69 0.09 -13.59
C LEU A 84 -4.64 -0.47 -14.64
N ASP A 85 -4.18 -1.38 -15.50
CA ASP A 85 -5.06 -2.06 -16.47
C ASP A 85 -6.10 -2.90 -15.72
N ARG A 86 -5.69 -3.59 -14.65
CA ARG A 86 -6.62 -4.31 -13.78
C ARG A 86 -7.57 -3.38 -13.04
N ALA A 87 -7.09 -2.21 -12.59
CA ALA A 87 -7.91 -1.18 -11.92
C ALA A 87 -9.02 -0.66 -12.84
N ARG A 88 -8.69 -0.34 -14.11
CA ARG A 88 -9.64 0.10 -15.13
C ARG A 88 -10.70 -0.97 -15.42
N ALA A 89 -10.27 -2.21 -15.61
CA ALA A 89 -11.18 -3.34 -15.85
C ALA A 89 -12.12 -3.56 -14.65
N SER A 90 -11.62 -3.39 -13.43
CA SER A 90 -12.43 -3.52 -12.21
C SER A 90 -13.45 -2.38 -12.06
N ALA A 91 -13.07 -1.13 -12.40
CA ALA A 91 -13.99 0.01 -12.37
C ALA A 91 -15.17 -0.18 -13.34
N VAL A 92 -14.88 -0.64 -14.56
CA VAL A 92 -15.92 -0.96 -15.56
C VAL A 92 -16.84 -2.08 -15.04
N ARG A 93 -16.28 -3.18 -14.56
CA ARG A 93 -17.05 -4.32 -14.04
C ARG A 93 -17.96 -3.93 -12.85
N GLU A 94 -17.50 -3.00 -12.02
CA GLU A 94 -18.20 -2.53 -10.83
C GLU A 94 -19.11 -1.31 -11.09
N GLY A 95 -19.17 -0.79 -12.31
CA GLY A 95 -19.99 0.37 -12.70
C GLY A 95 -19.57 1.66 -11.98
N VAL A 96 -18.27 1.86 -11.68
CA VAL A 96 -17.76 3.09 -11.07
C VAL A 96 -17.27 4.02 -12.16
N GLU A 97 -18.07 5.03 -12.49
CA GLU A 97 -17.83 5.91 -13.65
C GLU A 97 -17.01 7.18 -13.30
N ASN A 98 -17.07 7.64 -12.05
CA ASN A 98 -16.38 8.84 -11.58
C ASN A 98 -14.96 8.57 -11.09
N VAL A 99 -14.27 7.65 -11.74
CA VAL A 99 -12.89 7.26 -11.42
C VAL A 99 -12.00 7.31 -12.68
N ALA A 100 -10.77 7.75 -12.50
CA ALA A 100 -9.73 7.68 -13.53
C ALA A 100 -8.44 7.08 -12.97
N PHE A 101 -7.59 6.53 -13.85
CA PHE A 101 -6.32 5.93 -13.49
C PHE A 101 -5.22 6.41 -14.42
N VAL A 102 -4.14 6.94 -13.84
CA VAL A 102 -2.98 7.49 -14.56
C VAL A 102 -1.71 6.79 -14.14
N GLN A 103 -0.87 6.45 -15.10
CA GLN A 103 0.46 5.92 -14.82
C GLN A 103 1.44 7.06 -14.57
N GLY A 104 2.12 7.07 -13.43
CA GLY A 104 3.09 8.09 -13.08
C GLY A 104 3.75 7.84 -11.74
N ASP A 105 4.88 8.51 -11.53
CA ASP A 105 5.61 8.52 -10.28
C ASP A 105 5.23 9.78 -9.49
N ALA A 106 4.61 9.60 -8.33
CA ALA A 106 4.10 10.70 -7.51
C ALA A 106 5.20 11.69 -7.05
N GLN A 107 6.47 11.29 -7.10
CA GLN A 107 7.60 12.18 -6.78
C GLN A 107 7.78 13.30 -7.81
N VAL A 108 7.45 13.02 -9.09
CA VAL A 108 7.74 13.92 -10.22
C VAL A 108 6.55 14.12 -11.18
N HIS A 109 5.47 13.36 -11.00
CA HIS A 109 4.29 13.51 -11.85
C HIS A 109 3.70 14.93 -11.72
N PRO A 110 3.43 15.63 -12.84
CA PRO A 110 2.83 16.94 -12.79
C PRO A 110 1.38 16.85 -12.32
N LEU A 111 1.14 17.26 -11.09
CA LEU A 111 -0.19 17.42 -10.51
C LEU A 111 -0.56 18.89 -10.52
N ASP A 112 -1.80 19.20 -10.88
CA ASP A 112 -2.29 20.58 -10.86
C ASP A 112 -2.37 21.13 -9.43
N ASP A 113 -1.97 22.37 -9.23
CA ASP A 113 -1.94 23.04 -7.93
C ASP A 113 -3.36 23.21 -7.37
N GLY A 114 -3.55 22.77 -6.13
CA GLY A 114 -4.83 22.95 -5.43
C GLY A 114 -6.01 22.16 -6.06
N ALA A 115 -5.73 21.14 -6.85
CA ALA A 115 -6.76 20.39 -7.60
C ALA A 115 -7.54 19.37 -6.75
N PHE A 116 -7.00 18.98 -5.58
CA PHE A 116 -7.55 17.88 -4.79
C PHE A 116 -8.00 18.32 -3.41
N ASP A 117 -9.14 17.77 -2.98
CA ASP A 117 -9.71 17.94 -1.65
C ASP A 117 -9.09 17.00 -0.63
N ALA A 118 -8.74 15.80 -1.08
CA ALA A 118 -8.12 14.78 -0.26
C ALA A 118 -7.09 13.98 -1.07
N VAL A 119 -5.99 13.63 -0.42
CA VAL A 119 -5.01 12.65 -0.89
C VAL A 119 -5.08 11.45 0.03
N ILE A 120 -5.20 10.26 -0.54
CA ILE A 120 -5.16 9.00 0.19
C ILE A 120 -4.04 8.10 -0.34
N SER A 121 -3.58 7.15 0.48
CA SER A 121 -2.69 6.08 0.05
C SER A 121 -2.76 4.89 1.00
N ARG A 122 -2.82 3.68 0.47
CA ARG A 122 -2.65 2.46 1.26
C ARG A 122 -1.37 1.76 0.83
N TYR A 123 -0.32 1.89 1.64
CA TYR A 123 1.04 1.36 1.46
C TYR A 123 1.87 1.95 0.30
N GLY A 124 1.29 2.76 -0.59
CA GLY A 124 2.01 3.31 -1.75
C GLY A 124 3.16 4.25 -1.40
N MET A 125 3.02 5.02 -0.32
CA MET A 125 4.01 6.04 0.06
C MET A 125 5.33 5.48 0.60
N THR A 126 5.37 4.19 0.97
CA THR A 126 6.57 3.54 1.50
C THR A 126 7.63 3.27 0.45
N PHE A 127 7.28 3.35 -0.83
CA PHE A 127 8.17 2.99 -1.93
C PHE A 127 8.93 4.19 -2.55
N PHE A 128 8.77 5.39 -2.03
CA PHE A 128 9.47 6.57 -2.54
C PHE A 128 10.97 6.51 -2.26
N THR A 129 11.78 6.83 -3.28
CA THR A 129 13.23 7.05 -3.13
C THR A 129 13.53 8.45 -2.60
N ASP A 130 12.68 9.43 -2.94
CA ASP A 130 12.68 10.79 -2.40
C ASP A 130 11.31 11.11 -1.79
N PRO A 131 11.05 10.69 -0.53
CA PRO A 131 9.79 11.00 0.14
C PRO A 131 9.54 12.50 0.30
N ALA A 132 10.59 13.30 0.46
CA ALA A 132 10.45 14.76 0.63
C ALA A 132 9.89 15.40 -0.64
N ALA A 133 10.41 15.04 -1.81
CA ALA A 133 9.87 15.51 -3.09
C ALA A 133 8.42 15.07 -3.29
N ALA A 134 8.09 13.81 -2.94
CA ALA A 134 6.73 13.29 -3.03
C ALA A 134 5.77 14.08 -2.14
N PHE A 135 6.06 14.23 -0.84
CA PHE A 135 5.19 14.99 0.08
C PHE A 135 5.03 16.46 -0.34
N ALA A 136 6.09 17.11 -0.82
CA ALA A 136 6.01 18.48 -1.34
C ALA A 136 5.09 18.56 -2.58
N ASN A 137 5.17 17.60 -3.51
CA ASN A 137 4.29 17.53 -4.68
C ASN A 137 2.82 17.33 -4.27
N LEU A 138 2.56 16.44 -3.32
CA LEU A 138 1.21 16.18 -2.81
C LEU A 138 0.64 17.37 -2.03
N HIS A 139 1.47 18.03 -1.23
CA HIS A 139 1.08 19.26 -0.54
C HIS A 139 0.64 20.35 -1.54
N ARG A 140 1.42 20.56 -2.62
CA ARG A 140 1.08 21.52 -3.67
C ARG A 140 -0.23 21.15 -4.39
N ALA A 141 -0.46 19.85 -4.64
CA ALA A 141 -1.66 19.34 -5.33
C ALA A 141 -2.95 19.45 -4.50
N LEU A 142 -2.86 19.41 -3.17
CA LEU A 142 -4.00 19.65 -2.29
C LEU A 142 -4.38 21.13 -2.30
N ARG A 143 -5.68 21.43 -2.22
CA ARG A 143 -6.15 22.80 -1.94
C ARG A 143 -5.82 23.22 -0.50
N PRO A 144 -5.88 24.51 -0.16
CA PRO A 144 -5.86 24.96 1.23
C PRO A 144 -6.91 24.21 2.07
N ASP A 145 -6.56 23.78 3.29
CA ASP A 145 -7.33 22.90 4.16
C ASP A 145 -7.64 21.50 3.55
N GLY A 146 -6.97 21.13 2.47
CA GLY A 146 -7.01 19.80 1.89
C GLY A 146 -6.39 18.75 2.82
N ARG A 147 -6.90 17.53 2.77
CA ARG A 147 -6.60 16.46 3.73
C ARG A 147 -5.69 15.40 3.13
N LEU A 148 -4.70 14.98 3.89
CA LEU A 148 -3.86 13.82 3.61
C LEU A 148 -4.23 12.72 4.60
N ALA A 149 -4.47 11.50 4.10
CA ALA A 149 -4.54 10.30 4.94
C ALA A 149 -3.82 9.14 4.25
N PHE A 150 -2.92 8.46 4.96
CA PHE A 150 -2.29 7.27 4.40
C PHE A 150 -2.03 6.21 5.45
N ILE A 151 -1.84 4.97 4.96
CA ILE A 151 -1.48 3.82 5.77
C ILE A 151 -0.12 3.30 5.30
N CYS A 152 0.78 3.06 6.24
CA CYS A 152 2.05 2.37 6.04
C CYS A 152 2.24 1.27 7.09
N ALA A 153 3.08 0.27 6.80
CA ALA A 153 3.31 -0.83 7.72
C ALA A 153 3.95 -0.33 9.01
N ALA A 154 3.51 -0.87 10.14
CA ALA A 154 4.25 -0.76 11.39
C ALA A 154 5.46 -1.70 11.36
N GLU A 155 6.17 -1.82 12.48
CA GLU A 155 7.35 -2.67 12.61
C GLU A 155 7.05 -4.13 12.21
N ALA A 156 8.06 -4.81 11.66
CA ALA A 156 7.92 -6.15 11.10
C ALA A 156 7.37 -7.16 12.12
N GLU A 157 7.79 -7.05 13.36
CA GLU A 157 7.42 -7.94 14.46
C GLU A 157 5.93 -7.87 14.84
N ALA A 158 5.28 -6.78 14.51
CA ALA A 158 3.84 -6.57 14.76
C ALA A 158 2.95 -7.15 13.63
N ASN A 159 3.54 -7.80 12.63
CA ASN A 159 2.84 -8.36 11.48
C ASN A 159 2.97 -9.88 11.45
N GLU A 160 1.87 -10.63 11.69
CA GLU A 160 1.88 -12.09 11.83
C GLU A 160 2.40 -12.81 10.58
N TRP A 161 2.14 -12.29 9.37
CA TRP A 161 2.66 -12.88 8.14
C TRP A 161 4.19 -12.79 8.02
N LEU A 162 4.79 -11.69 8.55
CA LEU A 162 6.23 -11.54 8.64
C LEU A 162 6.83 -12.41 9.74
N ALA A 163 6.17 -12.48 10.88
CA ALA A 163 6.57 -13.36 11.97
C ALA A 163 6.57 -14.83 11.53
N ALA A 164 5.58 -15.23 10.70
CA ALA A 164 5.54 -16.57 10.11
C ALA A 164 6.76 -16.84 9.21
N LEU A 165 7.13 -15.91 8.33
CA LEU A 165 8.36 -16.04 7.53
C LEU A 165 9.63 -16.00 8.39
N ALA A 166 9.68 -15.09 9.37
CA ALA A 166 10.83 -14.93 10.26
C ALA A 166 11.07 -16.17 11.14
N SER A 167 10.03 -16.92 11.48
CA SER A 167 10.15 -18.18 12.23
C SER A 167 10.93 -19.28 11.48
N LEU A 168 11.15 -19.10 10.18
CA LEU A 168 11.89 -20.05 9.33
C LEU A 168 13.37 -19.66 9.14
N HIS A 169 13.93 -18.86 10.02
CA HIS A 169 15.30 -18.32 9.92
C HIS A 169 16.41 -19.38 9.80
N ASP A 170 16.17 -20.62 10.25
CA ASP A 170 17.10 -21.73 10.11
C ASP A 170 17.19 -22.28 8.68
N ILE A 171 16.15 -22.07 7.86
CA ILE A 171 16.05 -22.61 6.51
C ILE A 171 15.81 -21.54 5.44
N LEU A 172 15.53 -20.29 5.83
CA LEU A 172 15.42 -19.12 4.95
C LEU A 172 16.48 -18.08 5.28
N PRO A 173 17.22 -17.57 4.28
CA PRO A 173 18.22 -16.53 4.48
C PRO A 173 17.53 -15.17 4.61
N LEU A 174 17.02 -14.85 5.79
CA LEU A 174 16.25 -13.62 6.02
C LEU A 174 17.07 -12.33 5.82
N GLY A 175 18.40 -12.40 6.00
CA GLY A 175 19.32 -11.28 5.77
C GLY A 175 18.90 -10.00 6.49
N GLY A 176 18.58 -8.98 5.71
CA GLY A 176 18.03 -7.70 6.19
C GLY A 176 16.51 -7.57 6.00
N PHE A 177 15.82 -8.67 5.72
CA PHE A 177 14.38 -8.67 5.46
C PHE A 177 13.60 -8.06 6.63
N GLY A 178 12.70 -7.12 6.33
CA GLY A 178 11.93 -6.41 7.35
C GLY A 178 12.65 -5.26 8.05
N LYS A 179 13.93 -5.00 7.75
CA LYS A 179 14.66 -3.86 8.36
C LYS A 179 14.14 -2.51 7.84
N ALA A 180 13.95 -1.59 8.78
CA ALA A 180 13.56 -0.21 8.47
C ALA A 180 14.65 0.54 7.69
N GLY A 181 14.24 1.52 6.86
CA GLY A 181 15.12 2.55 6.34
C GLY A 181 15.52 2.47 4.87
N SER A 182 15.31 1.33 4.18
CA SER A 182 15.49 1.25 2.72
C SER A 182 14.14 1.52 2.01
N PRO A 183 14.12 2.07 0.78
CA PRO A 183 12.89 2.19 0.00
C PRO A 183 12.20 0.82 -0.14
N GLY A 184 10.94 0.74 0.27
CA GLY A 184 10.18 -0.51 0.31
C GLY A 184 9.15 -0.50 1.43
N MET A 185 8.46 -1.61 1.63
CA MET A 185 7.33 -1.73 2.56
C MET A 185 7.64 -1.24 3.99
N PHE A 186 8.88 -1.34 4.46
CA PHE A 186 9.30 -1.00 5.83
C PHE A 186 10.07 0.33 5.93
N SER A 187 10.04 1.18 4.91
CA SER A 187 10.72 2.48 4.93
C SER A 187 10.11 3.48 5.93
N LEU A 188 8.81 3.34 6.22
CA LEU A 188 8.02 4.23 7.07
C LEU A 188 7.44 3.47 8.29
N THR A 189 8.25 2.67 8.98
CA THR A 189 7.83 1.94 10.18
C THR A 189 8.01 2.74 11.48
N ASP A 190 8.89 3.75 11.47
CA ASP A 190 9.14 4.62 12.61
C ASP A 190 8.20 5.85 12.58
N PRO A 191 7.31 6.01 13.59
CA PRO A 191 6.39 7.14 13.66
C PRO A 191 7.10 8.50 13.83
N GLY A 192 8.31 8.54 14.37
CA GLY A 192 9.14 9.75 14.44
C GLY A 192 9.54 10.21 13.03
N ARG A 193 10.13 9.29 12.25
CA ARG A 193 10.49 9.53 10.84
C ARG A 193 9.27 9.93 9.98
N ILE A 194 8.11 9.32 10.22
CA ILE A 194 6.87 9.69 9.50
C ILE A 194 6.55 11.17 9.77
N ARG A 195 6.57 11.58 11.06
CA ARG A 195 6.27 12.97 11.45
C ARG A 195 7.23 13.95 10.81
N ASP A 196 8.52 13.65 10.83
CA ASP A 196 9.55 14.53 10.27
C ASP A 196 9.37 14.73 8.77
N LEU A 197 9.10 13.65 8.02
CA LEU A 197 8.91 13.70 6.57
C LEU A 197 7.63 14.44 6.18
N VAL A 198 6.51 14.20 6.85
CA VAL A 198 5.24 14.87 6.55
C VAL A 198 5.30 16.34 6.91
N ALA A 199 5.92 16.70 8.05
CA ALA A 199 6.13 18.10 8.44
C ALA A 199 7.08 18.81 7.47
N ALA A 200 8.18 18.18 7.05
CA ALA A 200 9.08 18.72 6.04
C ALA A 200 8.41 18.94 4.68
N GLY A 201 7.38 18.14 4.36
CA GLY A 201 6.52 18.34 3.19
C GLY A 201 5.55 19.52 3.28
N GLY A 202 5.53 20.24 4.40
CA GLY A 202 4.71 21.44 4.62
C GLY A 202 3.33 21.17 5.22
N PHE A 203 3.07 19.97 5.69
CA PHE A 203 1.77 19.61 6.27
C PHE A 203 1.66 20.00 7.75
N ASP A 204 0.46 20.38 8.16
CA ASP A 204 0.06 20.72 9.52
C ASP A 204 -0.88 19.67 10.12
N ARG A 205 -1.20 19.82 11.42
CA ARG A 205 -2.17 19.00 12.17
C ARG A 205 -1.95 17.51 11.99
N LEU A 206 -0.69 17.11 12.06
CA LEU A 206 -0.26 15.74 11.86
C LEU A 206 -0.65 14.85 13.04
N ASP A 207 -1.32 13.74 12.76
CA ASP A 207 -1.57 12.66 13.70
C ASP A 207 -1.09 11.32 13.14
N VAL A 208 -0.57 10.44 14.01
CA VAL A 208 -0.08 9.11 13.66
C VAL A 208 -0.62 8.13 14.69
N GLN A 209 -1.52 7.26 14.26
CA GLN A 209 -2.19 6.27 15.11
C GLN A 209 -1.84 4.86 14.65
N ARG A 210 -1.69 3.94 15.62
CA ARG A 210 -1.59 2.52 15.31
C ARG A 210 -2.97 1.96 15.07
N ILE A 211 -3.12 1.22 13.97
CA ILE A 211 -4.32 0.46 13.63
C ILE A 211 -3.95 -0.99 13.33
N GLU A 212 -4.87 -1.90 13.60
CA GLU A 212 -4.70 -3.31 13.33
C GLU A 212 -5.90 -3.87 12.57
N ALA A 213 -5.64 -4.79 11.66
CA ALA A 213 -6.68 -5.51 10.95
C ALA A 213 -6.23 -6.95 10.69
N ALA A 214 -7.18 -7.87 10.73
CA ALA A 214 -6.99 -9.23 10.24
C ALA A 214 -7.34 -9.30 8.75
N GLY A 215 -6.48 -9.94 7.96
CA GLY A 215 -6.70 -10.21 6.55
C GLY A 215 -6.79 -11.70 6.29
N ARG A 216 -7.60 -12.09 5.30
CA ARG A 216 -7.72 -13.50 4.88
C ARG A 216 -6.63 -13.83 3.86
N TRP A 217 -5.71 -14.72 4.24
CA TRP A 217 -4.53 -15.07 3.43
C TRP A 217 -4.72 -16.32 2.57
N GLY A 218 -5.64 -17.20 2.94
CA GLY A 218 -5.87 -18.42 2.20
C GLY A 218 -7.15 -19.16 2.62
N ALA A 219 -7.52 -20.16 1.84
CA ALA A 219 -8.63 -21.06 2.17
C ALA A 219 -8.24 -22.03 3.30
N ASP A 220 -6.97 -22.43 3.31
CA ASP A 220 -6.34 -23.28 4.32
C ASP A 220 -4.85 -22.89 4.47
N ALA A 221 -4.13 -23.54 5.37
CA ALA A 221 -2.73 -23.24 5.66
C ALA A 221 -1.80 -23.50 4.45
N ALA A 222 -2.09 -24.50 3.63
CA ALA A 222 -1.28 -24.81 2.45
C ALA A 222 -1.47 -23.76 1.35
N ASP A 223 -2.70 -23.32 1.12
CA ASP A 223 -3.04 -22.25 0.18
C ASP A 223 -2.46 -20.89 0.65
N ALA A 224 -2.54 -20.57 1.95
CA ALA A 224 -1.95 -19.37 2.52
C ALA A 224 -0.42 -19.37 2.40
N ALA A 225 0.24 -20.51 2.69
CA ALA A 225 1.69 -20.66 2.54
C ALA A 225 2.13 -20.48 1.07
N ALA A 226 1.40 -21.10 0.13
CA ALA A 226 1.68 -20.93 -1.30
C ALA A 226 1.56 -19.47 -1.74
N PHE A 227 0.51 -18.78 -1.31
CA PHE A 227 0.28 -17.37 -1.66
C PHE A 227 1.34 -16.44 -1.05
N LEU A 228 1.69 -16.65 0.22
CA LEU A 228 2.72 -15.85 0.89
C LEU A 228 4.09 -16.02 0.22
N LEU A 229 4.45 -17.26 -0.17
CA LEU A 229 5.69 -17.56 -0.86
C LEU A 229 5.72 -17.13 -2.33
N ASP A 230 4.55 -16.94 -2.98
CA ASP A 230 4.44 -16.36 -4.32
C ASP A 230 4.43 -14.81 -4.29
N SER A 231 4.29 -14.19 -3.13
CA SER A 231 4.46 -12.74 -2.98
C SER A 231 5.91 -12.33 -3.26
N GLY A 232 6.13 -11.07 -3.63
CA GLY A 232 7.48 -10.57 -3.88
C GLY A 232 8.47 -10.87 -2.77
N PRO A 233 8.17 -10.53 -1.51
CA PRO A 233 9.02 -10.87 -0.38
C PRO A 233 9.27 -12.37 -0.22
N GLY A 234 8.21 -13.19 -0.32
CA GLY A 234 8.32 -14.65 -0.21
C GLY A 234 9.18 -15.26 -1.30
N ARG A 235 8.95 -14.83 -2.55
CA ARG A 235 9.71 -15.29 -3.71
C ARG A 235 11.17 -14.91 -3.62
N HIS A 236 11.47 -13.65 -3.24
CA HIS A 236 12.83 -13.21 -3.05
C HIS A 236 13.62 -14.10 -2.06
N LEU A 237 12.97 -14.56 -0.99
CA LEU A 237 13.58 -15.48 -0.04
C LEU A 237 13.73 -16.90 -0.60
N LEU A 238 12.69 -17.40 -1.31
CA LEU A 238 12.73 -18.74 -1.90
C LEU A 238 13.79 -18.89 -3.00
N ASP A 239 14.00 -17.86 -3.82
CA ASP A 239 14.97 -17.89 -4.91
C ASP A 239 16.43 -18.00 -4.41
N GLN A 240 16.67 -17.78 -3.12
CA GLN A 240 17.98 -17.90 -2.48
C GLN A 240 18.28 -19.31 -1.96
N VAL A 241 17.33 -20.24 -2.00
CA VAL A 241 17.48 -21.60 -1.51
C VAL A 241 17.30 -22.64 -2.61
N THR A 242 17.90 -23.81 -2.43
CA THR A 242 17.85 -24.91 -3.42
C THR A 242 16.43 -25.47 -3.56
N PRO A 243 16.07 -26.08 -4.70
CA PRO A 243 14.73 -26.68 -4.88
C PRO A 243 14.31 -27.68 -3.79
N PRO A 244 15.18 -28.58 -3.27
CA PRO A 244 14.82 -29.42 -2.12
C PRO A 244 14.52 -28.61 -0.85
N ALA A 245 15.29 -27.53 -0.58
CA ALA A 245 15.03 -26.66 0.55
C ALA A 245 13.74 -25.86 0.40
N GLN A 246 13.35 -25.47 -0.82
CA GLN A 246 12.07 -24.80 -1.09
C GLN A 246 10.87 -25.70 -0.68
N ALA A 247 10.95 -27.00 -0.89
CA ALA A 247 9.90 -27.92 -0.44
C ALA A 247 9.82 -27.97 1.10
N ALA A 248 10.96 -28.00 1.78
CA ALA A 248 11.00 -27.93 3.24
C ALA A 248 10.44 -26.60 3.79
N VAL A 249 10.76 -25.48 3.14
CA VAL A 249 10.21 -24.15 3.49
C VAL A 249 8.69 -24.14 3.35
N ARG A 250 8.13 -24.67 2.25
CA ARG A 250 6.68 -24.75 2.06
C ARG A 250 6.00 -25.57 3.14
N GLN A 251 6.56 -26.72 3.47
CA GLN A 251 6.02 -27.59 4.53
C GLN A 251 6.10 -26.92 5.89
N ALA A 252 7.22 -26.30 6.24
CA ALA A 252 7.41 -25.63 7.51
C ALA A 252 6.48 -24.40 7.64
N LEU A 253 6.34 -23.59 6.60
CA LEU A 253 5.42 -22.43 6.61
C LEU A 253 3.97 -22.90 6.74
N THR A 254 3.57 -23.97 6.04
CA THR A 254 2.23 -24.54 6.19
C THR A 254 1.97 -24.95 7.65
N ALA A 255 2.91 -25.62 8.29
CA ALA A 255 2.78 -26.01 9.70
C ALA A 255 2.69 -24.80 10.65
N VAL A 256 3.43 -23.72 10.35
CA VAL A 256 3.32 -22.46 11.11
C VAL A 256 1.94 -21.84 10.95
N LEU A 257 1.38 -21.82 9.74
CA LEU A 257 0.11 -21.17 9.43
C LEU A 257 -1.13 -21.96 9.90
N GLN A 258 -1.02 -23.26 10.16
CA GLN A 258 -2.11 -24.08 10.71
C GLN A 258 -2.71 -23.51 11.99
N ARG A 259 -1.90 -22.84 12.83
CA ARG A 259 -2.38 -22.20 14.07
C ARG A 259 -3.28 -20.98 13.85
N HIS A 260 -3.28 -20.45 12.64
CA HIS A 260 -4.08 -19.30 12.21
C HIS A 260 -5.28 -19.72 11.32
N GLU A 261 -5.50 -21.03 11.18
CA GLU A 261 -6.59 -21.58 10.39
C GLU A 261 -7.90 -21.58 11.20
N ALA A 262 -8.94 -21.01 10.60
CA ALA A 262 -10.30 -20.97 11.12
C ALA A 262 -11.25 -21.67 10.13
N ALA A 263 -12.54 -21.78 10.45
CA ALA A 263 -13.52 -22.46 9.62
C ALA A 263 -13.68 -21.86 8.21
N ASP A 264 -13.35 -20.57 8.03
CA ASP A 264 -13.50 -19.82 6.78
C ASP A 264 -12.14 -19.43 6.13
N GLY A 265 -11.03 -19.97 6.63
CA GLY A 265 -9.70 -19.77 6.06
C GLY A 265 -8.63 -19.37 7.08
N VAL A 266 -7.47 -18.96 6.56
CA VAL A 266 -6.33 -18.50 7.36
C VAL A 266 -6.37 -16.99 7.50
N TRP A 267 -6.37 -16.52 8.75
CA TRP A 267 -6.42 -15.12 9.11
C TRP A 267 -5.13 -14.69 9.83
N LEU A 268 -4.47 -13.65 9.30
CA LEU A 268 -3.29 -13.08 9.94
C LEU A 268 -3.52 -11.60 10.22
N ARG A 269 -3.14 -11.16 11.41
CA ARG A 269 -3.19 -9.77 11.79
C ARG A 269 -2.00 -9.00 11.24
N SER A 270 -2.29 -7.79 10.78
CA SER A 270 -1.29 -6.81 10.39
C SER A 270 -1.48 -5.55 11.21
N SER A 271 -0.37 -4.94 11.62
CA SER A 271 -0.31 -3.66 12.31
C SER A 271 0.26 -2.60 11.37
N SER A 272 -0.36 -1.43 11.38
CA SER A 272 -0.01 -0.32 10.48
C SER A 272 -0.14 1.01 11.18
N TRP A 273 0.55 2.02 10.67
CA TRP A 273 0.35 3.41 11.03
C TRP A 273 -0.67 4.04 10.10
N LEU A 274 -1.76 4.58 10.66
CA LEU A 274 -2.68 5.48 10.00
C LEU A 274 -2.22 6.91 10.29
N VAL A 275 -1.89 7.62 9.23
CA VAL A 275 -1.34 8.97 9.29
C VAL A 275 -2.34 9.93 8.69
N THR A 276 -2.64 11.02 9.38
CA THR A 276 -3.45 12.12 8.85
C THR A 276 -2.72 13.44 8.98
N ALA A 277 -2.91 14.31 8.01
CA ALA A 277 -2.39 15.67 8.04
C ALA A 277 -3.25 16.59 7.17
N VAL A 278 -3.02 17.89 7.25
CA VAL A 278 -3.77 18.90 6.50
C VAL A 278 -2.79 19.86 5.83
N ARG A 279 -3.07 20.25 4.58
CA ARG A 279 -2.43 21.43 4.00
C ARG A 279 -2.97 22.67 4.69
N GLY A 280 -2.12 23.40 5.44
CA GLY A 280 -2.53 24.63 6.11
C GLY A 280 -3.15 25.64 5.13
N SER A 281 -4.06 26.45 5.63
CA SER A 281 -4.51 27.63 4.90
C SER A 281 -3.32 28.59 4.82
N SER A 282 -2.94 29.03 3.63
CA SER A 282 -1.97 30.12 3.50
C SER A 282 -2.51 31.30 4.31
N ALA A 283 -1.84 31.63 5.43
CA ALA A 283 -2.14 32.86 6.12
C ALA A 283 -1.90 33.99 5.11
N HIS A 284 -2.96 34.67 4.73
CA HIS A 284 -2.83 35.90 3.97
C HIS A 284 -2.11 36.90 4.90
N GLY A 285 -0.77 37.05 4.68
CA GLY A 285 0.00 38.14 5.27
C GLY A 285 -0.26 39.41 4.51
#